data_75295f956dc898d6af44b4f140fdb261
#
_entry.id   75295f956dc898d6af44b4f140fdb261
#
_cell.length_a   1.000
_cell.length_b   1.000
_cell.length_c   1.000
_cell.angle_alpha   90.00
_cell.angle_beta   90.00
_cell.angle_gamma   90.00
#
_symmetry.space_group_name_H-M   'P 1'
#
loop_
_entity.id
_entity.type
_entity.pdbx_description
1 polymer ?
#
loop_
_entity_poly.entity_id
_entity_poly.type
_entity_poly.pdbx_seq_one_letter_code
_entity_poly.pdbx_strand_id
1 'polypeptide(L)'
;LDYLEQLGIEVIYFNPLFVSPSNHKYDIQDYDYIDPHFGVIAHDEGEVLKEGDTDNTHATRYINRVTRKSNLEASNEFFAKVVQEIHARGMKVIIDGVFNHCGSFNKWLDKEHIYRDSTDEYAPGAFERYESPYHNFFKFYSNQWPDNNSYDGWWGHDTLPKLNYEGSKELEEYI
;
A
#
# COMPACT_ATOMS: atom_id res chain seq x y z
N LEU A 1 -8.26 8.23 -23.12
CA LEU A 1 -7.46 9.47 -23.11
C LEU A 1 -7.89 10.43 -24.22
N ASP A 2 -8.16 9.95 -25.43
CA ASP A 2 -8.55 10.77 -26.59
C ASP A 2 -9.79 11.65 -26.30
N TYR A 3 -10.77 11.12 -25.58
CA TYR A 3 -11.93 11.88 -25.17
C TYR A 3 -11.56 13.06 -24.24
N LEU A 4 -10.62 12.87 -23.31
CA LEU A 4 -10.16 13.93 -22.40
C LEU A 4 -9.37 15.00 -23.17
N GLU A 5 -8.55 14.61 -24.12
CA GLU A 5 -7.83 15.52 -25.02
C GLU A 5 -8.82 16.38 -25.82
N GLN A 6 -9.85 15.77 -26.42
CA GLN A 6 -10.91 16.48 -27.19
C GLN A 6 -11.71 17.46 -26.32
N LEU A 7 -11.85 17.20 -25.01
CA LEU A 7 -12.46 18.12 -24.05
C LEU A 7 -11.55 19.28 -23.65
N GLY A 8 -10.28 19.28 -24.07
CA GLY A 8 -9.29 20.30 -23.72
C GLY A 8 -8.78 20.15 -22.26
N ILE A 9 -8.78 18.93 -21.71
CA ILE A 9 -8.20 18.66 -20.39
C ILE A 9 -6.69 18.80 -20.46
N GLU A 10 -6.12 19.60 -19.56
CA GLU A 10 -4.69 19.83 -19.47
C GLU A 10 -4.01 19.02 -18.36
N VAL A 11 -4.76 18.59 -17.35
CA VAL A 11 -4.24 17.87 -16.19
C VAL A 11 -5.18 16.76 -15.78
N ILE A 12 -4.65 15.57 -15.52
CA ILE A 12 -5.37 14.46 -14.91
C ILE A 12 -4.88 14.32 -13.48
N TYR A 13 -5.79 14.49 -12.52
CA TYR A 13 -5.53 14.22 -11.11
C TYR A 13 -6.08 12.85 -10.75
N PHE A 14 -5.21 12.00 -10.20
CA PHE A 14 -5.59 10.71 -9.67
C PHE A 14 -5.70 10.78 -8.15
N ASN A 15 -6.80 10.23 -7.59
CA ASN A 15 -6.82 9.80 -6.19
C ASN A 15 -5.67 8.83 -5.95
N PRO A 16 -5.32 8.49 -4.68
CA PRO A 16 -4.22 7.59 -4.42
C PRO A 16 -4.31 6.31 -5.27
N LEU A 17 -3.21 5.93 -5.92
CA LEU A 17 -3.11 4.76 -6.81
C LEU A 17 -2.26 3.65 -6.23
N PHE A 18 -1.59 3.89 -5.12
CA PHE A 18 -0.75 2.92 -4.44
C PHE A 18 -1.56 1.72 -3.93
N VAL A 19 -0.89 0.60 -3.71
CA VAL A 19 -1.53 -0.61 -3.16
C VAL A 19 -2.30 -0.27 -1.89
N SER A 20 -3.58 -0.67 -1.84
CA SER A 20 -4.47 -0.40 -0.71
C SER A 20 -5.64 -1.37 -0.70
N PRO A 21 -6.12 -1.81 0.49
CA PRO A 21 -7.25 -2.71 0.60
C PRO A 21 -8.60 -2.06 0.27
N SER A 22 -8.69 -0.73 0.33
CA SER A 22 -9.93 -0.01 0.06
C SER A 22 -10.02 0.52 -1.38
N ASN A 23 -11.24 0.84 -1.81
CA ASN A 23 -11.49 1.44 -3.11
C ASN A 23 -11.10 2.93 -3.18
N HIS A 24 -11.11 3.65 -2.04
CA HIS A 24 -10.70 5.06 -1.96
C HIS A 24 -9.18 5.22 -1.85
N LYS A 25 -8.45 4.19 -1.43
CA LYS A 25 -6.97 4.08 -1.40
C LYS A 25 -6.22 5.09 -0.52
N TYR A 26 -6.88 5.65 0.50
CA TYR A 26 -6.21 6.51 1.50
C TYR A 26 -5.55 5.72 2.65
N ASP A 27 -5.74 4.41 2.73
CA ASP A 27 -5.12 3.47 3.66
C ASP A 27 -4.00 2.69 2.95
N ILE A 28 -2.91 3.38 2.64
CA ILE A 28 -1.81 2.86 1.82
C ILE A 28 -1.20 1.61 2.44
N GLN A 29 -1.14 0.54 1.66
CA GLN A 29 -0.55 -0.73 2.00
C GLN A 29 0.91 -0.83 1.55
N ASP A 30 1.24 -0.32 0.36
CA ASP A 30 2.59 -0.28 -0.19
C ASP A 30 2.79 0.99 -1.03
N TYR A 31 3.78 1.81 -0.68
CA TYR A 31 4.08 3.06 -1.37
C TYR A 31 4.93 2.88 -2.63
N ASP A 32 5.55 1.72 -2.84
CA ASP A 32 6.46 1.49 -3.97
C ASP A 32 5.74 1.15 -5.27
N TYR A 33 4.47 0.71 -5.15
CA TYR A 33 3.78 0.12 -6.28
C TYR A 33 2.37 0.65 -6.48
N ILE A 34 2.00 0.75 -7.75
CA ILE A 34 0.62 0.95 -8.18
C ILE A 34 -0.20 -0.29 -7.87
N ASP A 35 -1.39 -0.11 -7.34
CA ASP A 35 -2.30 -1.19 -6.99
C ASP A 35 -2.63 -2.07 -8.22
N PRO A 36 -2.40 -3.39 -8.16
CA PRO A 36 -2.71 -4.30 -9.25
C PRO A 36 -4.19 -4.31 -9.66
N HIS A 37 -5.11 -3.94 -8.77
CA HIS A 37 -6.54 -3.82 -9.12
C HIS A 37 -6.83 -2.60 -10.01
N PHE A 38 -5.95 -1.60 -10.01
CA PHE A 38 -5.95 -0.52 -11.00
C PHE A 38 -5.03 -0.83 -12.18
N GLY A 39 -3.92 -1.52 -11.94
CA GLY A 39 -2.88 -1.84 -12.91
C GLY A 39 -3.10 -3.18 -13.62
N VAL A 40 -2.23 -4.16 -13.34
CA VAL A 40 -2.19 -5.48 -13.96
C VAL A 40 -2.12 -6.58 -12.92
N ILE A 41 -3.06 -7.52 -12.98
CA ILE A 41 -3.03 -8.77 -12.22
C ILE A 41 -2.55 -9.87 -13.15
N ALA A 42 -1.24 -10.17 -13.14
CA ALA A 42 -0.65 -11.22 -13.96
C ALA A 42 -0.87 -12.61 -13.33
N HIS A 43 -0.96 -12.67 -12.00
CA HIS A 43 -1.17 -13.88 -11.22
C HIS A 43 -2.37 -13.67 -10.29
N ASP A 44 -3.41 -14.48 -10.43
CA ASP A 44 -4.71 -14.36 -9.74
C ASP A 44 -5.12 -15.66 -9.01
N GLU A 45 -4.14 -16.43 -8.59
CA GLU A 45 -4.38 -17.70 -7.89
C GLU A 45 -4.72 -17.44 -6.41
N GLY A 46 -5.41 -18.40 -5.82
CA GLY A 46 -5.75 -18.41 -4.39
C GLY A 46 -7.25 -18.35 -4.13
N GLU A 47 -7.60 -18.34 -2.85
CA GLU A 47 -8.97 -18.40 -2.37
C GLU A 47 -9.45 -17.03 -1.93
N VAL A 48 -10.73 -16.78 -2.07
CA VAL A 48 -11.43 -15.64 -1.45
C VAL A 48 -11.89 -16.02 -0.05
N LEU A 49 -12.08 -15.05 0.84
CA LEU A 49 -12.68 -15.31 2.14
C LEU A 49 -14.06 -15.94 1.98
N LYS A 50 -14.31 -16.99 2.78
CA LYS A 50 -15.63 -17.60 2.89
C LYS A 50 -16.55 -16.73 3.73
N GLU A 51 -17.85 -16.87 3.52
CA GLU A 51 -18.84 -16.16 4.33
C GLU A 51 -18.64 -16.46 5.83
N GLY A 52 -18.49 -15.38 6.62
CA GLY A 52 -18.25 -15.45 8.07
C GLY A 52 -16.79 -15.63 8.48
N ASP A 53 -15.87 -15.80 7.56
CA ASP A 53 -14.43 -15.81 7.84
C ASP A 53 -13.91 -14.37 7.95
N THR A 54 -13.25 -14.05 9.06
CA THR A 54 -12.71 -12.72 9.35
C THR A 54 -11.17 -12.71 9.42
N ASP A 55 -10.53 -13.86 9.15
CA ASP A 55 -9.08 -13.96 9.13
C ASP A 55 -8.54 -13.57 7.75
N ASN A 56 -7.89 -12.39 7.68
CA ASN A 56 -7.36 -11.86 6.43
C ASN A 56 -6.27 -12.73 5.81
N THR A 57 -5.58 -13.58 6.60
CA THR A 57 -4.57 -14.52 6.08
C THR A 57 -5.18 -15.63 5.20
N HIS A 58 -6.48 -15.89 5.33
CA HIS A 58 -7.21 -16.82 4.47
C HIS A 58 -7.59 -16.23 3.10
N ALA A 59 -7.47 -14.92 2.91
CA ALA A 59 -7.72 -14.24 1.64
C ALA A 59 -6.54 -14.40 0.66
N THR A 60 -6.09 -15.63 0.40
CA THR A 60 -4.84 -15.91 -0.30
C THR A 60 -4.82 -15.36 -1.74
N ARG A 61 -5.98 -15.22 -2.38
CA ARG A 61 -6.09 -14.55 -3.69
C ARG A 61 -5.77 -13.06 -3.59
N TYR A 62 -6.33 -12.37 -2.60
CA TYR A 62 -6.01 -10.96 -2.36
C TYR A 62 -4.53 -10.78 -2.03
N ILE A 63 -4.00 -11.61 -1.11
CA ILE A 63 -2.58 -11.59 -0.72
C ILE A 63 -1.70 -11.74 -1.97
N ASN A 64 -1.94 -12.76 -2.81
CA ASN A 64 -1.17 -12.97 -4.04
C ASN A 64 -1.26 -11.78 -4.98
N ARG A 65 -2.43 -11.16 -5.15
CA ARG A 65 -2.58 -9.98 -6.02
C ARG A 65 -1.70 -8.82 -5.58
N VAL A 66 -1.65 -8.53 -4.27
CA VAL A 66 -1.07 -7.29 -3.71
C VAL A 66 0.31 -7.44 -3.08
N THR A 67 0.84 -8.67 -2.96
CA THR A 67 2.17 -8.92 -2.40
C THR A 67 3.12 -9.61 -3.37
N ARG A 68 2.62 -10.23 -4.45
CA ARG A 68 3.48 -10.87 -5.44
C ARG A 68 4.18 -9.80 -6.30
N LYS A 69 5.50 -9.75 -6.23
CA LYS A 69 6.32 -8.73 -6.92
C LYS A 69 6.07 -8.65 -8.41
N SER A 70 5.82 -9.78 -9.07
CA SER A 70 5.50 -9.79 -10.50
C SER A 70 4.20 -9.04 -10.85
N ASN A 71 3.17 -9.06 -9.98
CA ASN A 71 1.96 -8.25 -10.16
C ASN A 71 2.25 -6.76 -9.93
N LEU A 72 3.03 -6.48 -8.88
CA LEU A 72 3.39 -5.12 -8.48
C LEU A 72 4.23 -4.43 -9.55
N GLU A 73 5.28 -5.10 -10.04
CA GLU A 73 6.16 -4.61 -11.10
C GLU A 73 5.40 -4.40 -12.42
N ALA A 74 4.57 -5.38 -12.83
CA ALA A 74 3.74 -5.25 -14.02
C ALA A 74 2.77 -4.05 -13.93
N SER A 75 2.27 -3.74 -12.74
CA SER A 75 1.39 -2.59 -12.51
C SER A 75 2.14 -1.27 -12.64
N ASN A 76 3.36 -1.17 -12.11
CA ASN A 76 4.21 0.00 -12.28
C ASN A 76 4.57 0.22 -13.77
N GLU A 77 4.94 -0.83 -14.48
CA GLU A 77 5.23 -0.75 -15.92
C GLU A 77 4.00 -0.31 -16.73
N PHE A 78 2.83 -0.83 -16.40
CA PHE A 78 1.58 -0.42 -17.03
C PHE A 78 1.30 1.05 -16.80
N PHE A 79 1.39 1.51 -15.54
CA PHE A 79 1.11 2.91 -15.21
C PHE A 79 2.12 3.87 -15.83
N ALA A 80 3.40 3.48 -15.90
CA ALA A 80 4.41 4.26 -16.62
C ALA A 80 4.02 4.48 -18.11
N LYS A 81 3.47 3.46 -18.78
CA LYS A 81 2.95 3.60 -20.16
C LYS A 81 1.73 4.52 -20.20
N VAL A 82 0.82 4.42 -19.24
CA VAL A 82 -0.35 5.33 -19.16
C VAL A 82 0.10 6.78 -19.03
N VAL A 83 1.10 7.06 -18.17
CA VAL A 83 1.66 8.40 -17.99
C VAL A 83 2.31 8.90 -19.29
N GLN A 84 3.07 8.05 -20.00
CA GLN A 84 3.66 8.39 -21.29
C GLN A 84 2.58 8.77 -22.31
N GLU A 85 1.48 8.01 -22.39
CA GLU A 85 0.36 8.31 -23.29
C GLU A 85 -0.38 9.61 -22.93
N ILE A 86 -0.49 9.93 -21.63
CA ILE A 86 -1.04 11.20 -21.15
C ILE A 86 -0.12 12.36 -21.59
N HIS A 87 1.17 12.23 -21.34
CA HIS A 87 2.16 13.25 -21.71
C HIS A 87 2.27 13.45 -23.24
N ALA A 88 2.16 12.37 -24.01
CA ALA A 88 2.17 12.45 -25.49
C ALA A 88 1.00 13.27 -26.06
N ARG A 89 -0.10 13.40 -25.30
CA ARG A 89 -1.27 14.26 -25.62
C ARG A 89 -1.17 15.69 -25.03
N GLY A 90 -0.01 16.04 -24.47
CA GLY A 90 0.21 17.37 -23.87
C GLY A 90 -0.43 17.57 -22.49
N MET A 91 -1.06 16.52 -21.93
CA MET A 91 -1.64 16.57 -20.59
C MET A 91 -0.60 16.27 -19.51
N LYS A 92 -0.85 16.72 -18.29
CA LYS A 92 -0.03 16.47 -17.09
C LYS A 92 -0.72 15.49 -16.15
N VAL A 93 0.06 14.86 -15.27
CA VAL A 93 -0.42 13.93 -14.25
C VAL A 93 -0.10 14.49 -12.87
N ILE A 94 -1.09 14.43 -11.97
CA ILE A 94 -0.93 14.64 -10.53
C ILE A 94 -1.41 13.36 -9.84
N ILE A 95 -0.59 12.84 -8.92
CA ILE A 95 -0.93 11.69 -8.08
C ILE A 95 -1.09 12.17 -6.65
N ASP A 96 -2.18 11.79 -6.00
CA ASP A 96 -2.40 12.06 -4.57
C ASP A 96 -1.44 11.22 -3.71
N GLY A 97 -0.72 11.87 -2.81
CA GLY A 97 0.19 11.25 -1.86
C GLY A 97 -0.33 11.33 -0.42
N VAL A 98 -0.57 10.17 0.21
CA VAL A 98 -1.01 10.06 1.59
C VAL A 98 0.19 9.77 2.47
N PHE A 99 0.86 10.82 2.97
CA PHE A 99 2.13 10.69 3.70
C PHE A 99 2.01 10.93 5.21
N ASN A 100 0.82 11.24 5.75
CA ASN A 100 0.60 11.42 7.17
C ASN A 100 0.44 10.09 7.93
N HIS A 101 -0.18 9.10 7.28
CA HIS A 101 -0.47 7.77 7.82
C HIS A 101 -0.47 6.74 6.70
N CYS A 102 -0.42 5.47 7.07
CA CYS A 102 -0.66 4.35 6.17
C CYS A 102 -1.91 3.56 6.60
N GLY A 103 -2.20 2.43 5.96
CA GLY A 103 -3.22 1.49 6.41
C GLY A 103 -2.65 0.43 7.37
N SER A 104 -3.50 -0.28 8.11
CA SER A 104 -3.10 -1.42 8.96
C SER A 104 -2.50 -2.59 8.17
N PHE A 105 -2.86 -2.70 6.88
CA PHE A 105 -2.30 -3.66 5.93
C PHE A 105 -0.89 -3.31 5.44
N ASN A 106 -0.36 -2.13 5.79
CA ASN A 106 0.92 -1.66 5.26
C ASN A 106 2.07 -2.61 5.61
N LYS A 107 2.93 -2.89 4.61
CA LYS A 107 4.06 -3.84 4.74
C LYS A 107 5.05 -3.52 5.85
N TRP A 108 5.16 -2.25 6.26
CA TRP A 108 6.05 -1.84 7.34
C TRP A 108 5.48 -2.18 8.72
N LEU A 109 4.14 -2.20 8.87
CA LEU A 109 3.46 -2.58 10.10
C LEU A 109 3.06 -4.05 10.09
N ASP A 110 2.43 -4.50 9.01
CA ASP A 110 1.86 -5.84 8.78
C ASP A 110 0.94 -6.31 9.90
N LYS A 111 0.05 -5.43 10.39
CA LYS A 111 -0.92 -5.77 11.43
C LYS A 111 -1.84 -6.92 11.00
N GLU A 112 -2.16 -6.98 9.72
CA GLU A 112 -3.08 -7.97 9.15
C GLU A 112 -2.34 -9.27 8.72
N HIS A 113 -1.03 -9.38 8.96
CA HIS A 113 -0.17 -10.55 8.71
C HIS A 113 -0.16 -11.07 7.26
N ILE A 114 -0.51 -10.22 6.29
CA ILE A 114 -0.61 -10.63 4.90
C ILE A 114 0.74 -10.71 4.18
N TYR A 115 1.77 -10.01 4.68
CA TYR A 115 3.13 -10.07 4.13
C TYR A 115 3.93 -11.23 4.69
N ARG A 116 3.68 -11.63 5.94
CA ARG A 116 4.30 -12.80 6.57
C ARG A 116 4.08 -14.08 5.76
N ASP A 117 2.87 -14.25 5.22
CA ASP A 117 2.45 -15.47 4.51
C ASP A 117 2.48 -15.29 2.98
N SER A 118 3.13 -14.22 2.50
CA SER A 118 3.33 -13.99 1.06
C SER A 118 4.24 -15.05 0.43
N THR A 119 4.04 -15.31 -0.86
CA THR A 119 4.93 -16.17 -1.66
C THR A 119 6.29 -15.53 -1.94
N ASP A 120 6.36 -14.20 -1.90
CA ASP A 120 7.61 -13.43 -2.02
C ASP A 120 8.13 -13.07 -0.62
N GLU A 121 9.45 -12.93 -0.51
CA GLU A 121 10.10 -12.62 0.76
C GLU A 121 9.96 -11.14 1.12
N TYR A 122 9.47 -10.88 2.33
CA TYR A 122 9.36 -9.56 2.95
C TYR A 122 10.00 -9.54 4.34
N ALA A 123 10.52 -8.39 4.73
CA ALA A 123 10.96 -8.19 6.09
C ALA A 123 9.74 -8.20 7.05
N PRO A 124 9.90 -8.69 8.29
CA PRO A 124 8.80 -8.73 9.25
C PRO A 124 8.30 -7.33 9.59
N GLY A 125 6.99 -7.16 9.70
CA GLY A 125 6.37 -5.91 10.08
C GLY A 125 6.68 -5.47 11.52
N ALA A 126 6.58 -4.18 11.78
CA ALA A 126 6.83 -3.62 13.11
C ALA A 126 5.78 -4.02 14.15
N PHE A 127 4.59 -4.43 13.73
CA PHE A 127 3.56 -4.97 14.61
C PHE A 127 3.96 -6.32 15.21
N GLU A 128 4.57 -7.18 14.38
CA GLU A 128 4.93 -8.54 14.76
C GLU A 128 6.18 -8.63 15.65
N ARG A 129 7.17 -7.78 15.41
CA ARG A 129 8.50 -7.91 16.04
C ARG A 129 9.12 -6.56 16.39
N TYR A 130 9.73 -6.50 17.57
CA TYR A 130 10.52 -5.36 17.99
C TYR A 130 11.73 -5.10 17.08
N GLU A 131 12.37 -6.18 16.59
CA GLU A 131 13.57 -6.13 15.73
C GLU A 131 13.25 -5.85 14.26
N SER A 132 12.01 -5.54 13.93
CA SER A 132 11.63 -5.12 12.58
C SER A 132 12.47 -3.93 12.10
N PRO A 133 12.97 -3.94 10.86
CA PRO A 133 13.67 -2.78 10.30
C PRO A 133 12.76 -1.53 10.24
N TYR A 134 11.46 -1.73 10.30
CA TYR A 134 10.45 -0.66 10.25
C TYR A 134 9.98 -0.20 11.63
N HIS A 135 10.60 -0.68 12.73
CA HIS A 135 10.18 -0.38 14.09
C HIS A 135 10.00 1.12 14.34
N ASN A 136 10.98 1.94 13.91
CA ASN A 136 10.98 3.38 14.13
C ASN A 136 10.07 4.16 13.16
N PHE A 137 9.47 3.50 12.16
CA PHE A 137 8.49 4.12 11.26
C PHE A 137 7.17 4.42 11.97
N PHE A 138 6.98 3.80 13.14
CA PHE A 138 5.81 3.96 14.01
C PHE A 138 6.25 4.32 15.42
N LYS A 139 5.39 5.04 16.14
CA LYS A 139 5.61 5.36 17.56
C LYS A 139 4.80 4.40 18.42
N PHE A 140 5.49 3.48 19.09
CA PHE A 140 4.88 2.54 20.04
C PHE A 140 4.94 3.08 21.48
N TYR A 141 3.93 2.76 22.27
CA TYR A 141 3.78 3.19 23.67
C TYR A 141 4.02 2.06 24.69
N SER A 142 4.22 0.83 24.24
CA SER A 142 4.56 -0.32 25.06
C SER A 142 5.65 -1.17 24.42
N ASN A 143 6.29 -2.05 25.22
CA ASN A 143 7.27 -3.04 24.75
C ASN A 143 6.66 -4.45 24.76
N GLN A 144 5.41 -4.59 24.34
CA GLN A 144 4.70 -5.86 24.37
C GLN A 144 4.63 -6.45 22.95
N TRP A 145 5.56 -7.31 22.60
CA TRP A 145 5.60 -8.08 21.39
C TRP A 145 5.42 -9.58 21.68
N PRO A 146 4.90 -10.36 20.74
CA PRO A 146 4.44 -9.98 19.38
C PRO A 146 3.10 -9.23 19.40
N ASP A 147 2.71 -8.74 18.22
CA ASP A 147 1.41 -8.12 17.95
C ASP A 147 1.16 -6.85 18.79
N ASN A 148 2.15 -5.94 18.76
CA ASN A 148 2.09 -4.71 19.55
C ASN A 148 1.11 -3.68 18.96
N ASN A 149 -0.06 -3.59 19.57
CA ASN A 149 -1.14 -2.69 19.16
C ASN A 149 -1.07 -1.30 19.81
N SER A 150 0.07 -0.93 20.42
CA SER A 150 0.22 0.35 21.14
C SER A 150 0.75 1.50 20.29
N TYR A 151 0.69 1.38 18.97
CA TYR A 151 1.19 2.43 18.05
C TYR A 151 0.24 3.62 17.97
N ASP A 152 0.80 4.77 17.52
CA ASP A 152 0.03 6.00 17.28
C ASP A 152 -0.81 5.88 16.00
N GLY A 153 -2.09 6.15 16.10
CA GLY A 153 -3.02 6.19 14.98
C GLY A 153 -3.48 7.61 14.64
N TRP A 154 -3.71 7.89 13.37
CA TRP A 154 -4.26 9.16 12.93
C TRP A 154 -5.66 9.35 13.52
N TRP A 155 -5.84 10.42 14.30
CA TRP A 155 -7.03 10.66 15.13
C TRP A 155 -7.40 9.49 16.07
N GLY A 156 -6.43 8.66 16.45
CA GLY A 156 -6.65 7.49 17.32
C GLY A 156 -7.23 6.25 16.60
N HIS A 157 -7.31 6.27 15.28
CA HIS A 157 -7.74 5.11 14.51
C HIS A 157 -6.58 4.11 14.34
N ASP A 158 -6.73 2.92 14.87
CA ASP A 158 -5.73 1.85 14.78
C ASP A 158 -5.61 1.24 13.37
N THR A 159 -6.63 1.45 12.53
CA THR A 159 -6.61 1.10 11.10
C THR A 159 -5.83 2.08 10.24
N LEU A 160 -5.44 3.24 10.79
CA LEU A 160 -4.69 4.30 10.12
C LEU A 160 -3.42 4.65 10.91
N PRO A 161 -2.41 3.76 10.94
CA PRO A 161 -1.15 3.98 11.66
C PRO A 161 -0.46 5.26 11.20
N LYS A 162 -0.13 6.13 12.15
CA LYS A 162 0.55 7.40 11.87
C LYS A 162 2.03 7.15 11.60
N LEU A 163 2.56 7.79 10.55
CA LEU A 163 3.98 7.72 10.19
C LEU A 163 4.81 8.64 11.11
N ASN A 164 5.95 8.12 11.59
CA ASN A 164 6.77 8.74 12.63
C ASN A 164 8.03 9.41 12.04
N TYR A 165 7.87 10.51 11.31
CA TYR A 165 8.97 11.27 10.72
C TYR A 165 9.95 11.85 11.75
N GLU A 166 9.46 12.23 12.94
CA GLU A 166 10.32 12.74 14.02
C GLU A 166 11.25 11.66 14.60
N GLY A 167 10.85 10.39 14.52
CA GLY A 167 11.58 9.25 15.08
C GLY A 167 12.43 8.49 14.06
N SER A 168 12.27 8.73 12.76
CA SER A 168 12.96 7.99 11.72
C SER A 168 13.36 8.85 10.52
N LYS A 169 14.66 9.12 10.41
CA LYS A 169 15.24 9.72 9.21
C LYS A 169 15.12 8.82 7.98
N GLU A 170 15.20 7.51 8.19
CA GLU A 170 15.08 6.52 7.12
C GLU A 170 13.70 6.59 6.46
N LEU A 171 12.63 6.77 7.25
CA LEU A 171 11.30 7.01 6.73
C LEU A 171 11.21 8.34 5.95
N GLU A 172 11.83 9.41 6.47
CA GLU A 172 11.86 10.72 5.80
C GLU A 172 12.58 10.65 4.45
N GLU A 173 13.67 9.88 4.36
CA GLU A 173 14.43 9.68 3.13
C GLU A 173 13.75 8.73 2.15
N TYR A 174 12.89 7.83 2.65
CA TYR A 174 12.18 6.84 1.83
C TYR A 174 11.02 7.46 1.06
N ILE A 175 10.27 8.37 1.67
CA ILE A 175 9.11 9.03 1.09
C ILE A 175 9.53 10.35 0.37
#